data_49f2800fdad146d94fd9f13e13fcfeaa
#
_entry.id   49f2800fdad146d94fd9f13e13fcfeaa
#
_cell.length_a   1.000
_cell.length_b   1.000
_cell.length_c   1.000
_cell.angle_alpha   90.00
_cell.angle_beta   90.00
_cell.angle_gamma   90.00
#
_symmetry.space_group_name_H-M   'P 1'
#
loop_
_entity.id
_entity.type
_entity.pdbx_description
1 polymer ?
#
loop_
_entity_poly.entity_id
_entity_poly.type
_entity_poly.pdbx_seq_one_letter_code
_entity_poly.pdbx_strand_id
1 'polypeptide(L)'
;GDILRIHEATGVRLIFDLLHFHNHNPQRSTASDALRTALDTWPRDQTPKIHASSPRTAMQITQERPPGGGRKVPVVHPPRWTQHSDYADPFDLIGFLRAARDAGLRPFDVMLEVKSKELGLLRLREDLARFAPDLEGVWH
;
A
#
# COMPACT_ATOMS: atom_id res chain seq x y z
N GLY A 1 2.21 8.99 -17.54
CA GLY A 1 2.44 7.65 -18.06
C GLY A 1 1.16 7.04 -18.62
N ASP A 2 1.20 5.78 -19.02
CA ASP A 2 0.10 5.12 -19.75
C ASP A 2 -1.23 5.08 -18.98
N ILE A 3 -1.16 4.96 -17.65
CA ILE A 3 -2.35 4.94 -16.79
C ILE A 3 -3.12 6.28 -16.85
N LEU A 4 -2.43 7.42 -16.90
CA LEU A 4 -3.07 8.72 -17.07
C LEU A 4 -3.77 8.85 -18.43
N ARG A 5 -3.14 8.34 -19.50
CA ARG A 5 -3.77 8.31 -20.85
C ARG A 5 -5.05 7.48 -20.86
N ILE A 6 -5.08 6.37 -20.09
CA ILE A 6 -6.31 5.58 -19.93
C ILE A 6 -7.37 6.40 -19.20
N HIS A 7 -7.01 7.10 -18.11
CA HIS A 7 -7.93 8.00 -17.42
C HIS A 7 -8.48 9.07 -18.35
N GLU A 8 -7.62 9.78 -19.08
CA GLU A 8 -8.00 10.83 -20.04
C GLU A 8 -8.95 10.32 -21.12
N ALA A 9 -8.73 9.08 -21.58
CA ALA A 9 -9.55 8.48 -22.66
C ALA A 9 -10.88 7.89 -22.17
N THR A 10 -10.97 7.44 -20.91
CA THR A 10 -12.09 6.64 -20.41
C THR A 10 -12.80 7.23 -19.20
N GLY A 11 -12.20 8.20 -18.52
CA GLY A 11 -12.70 8.77 -17.25
C GLY A 11 -12.53 7.80 -16.05
N VAL A 12 -11.83 6.66 -16.21
CA VAL A 12 -11.61 5.73 -15.09
C VAL A 12 -10.76 6.40 -14.02
N ARG A 13 -11.15 6.26 -12.74
CA ARG A 13 -10.44 6.84 -11.61
C ARG A 13 -9.21 6.02 -11.29
N LEU A 14 -8.13 6.69 -10.92
CA LEU A 14 -6.89 6.02 -10.52
C LEU A 14 -6.86 5.80 -9.02
N ILE A 15 -6.41 4.63 -8.61
CA ILE A 15 -6.09 4.30 -7.23
C ILE A 15 -4.58 4.33 -7.10
N PHE A 16 -4.07 5.14 -6.17
CA PHE A 16 -2.66 5.11 -5.80
C PHE A 16 -2.42 3.91 -4.89
N ASP A 17 -1.41 3.12 -5.18
CA ASP A 17 -0.98 1.98 -4.37
C ASP A 17 0.46 2.20 -3.90
N LEU A 18 0.64 2.32 -2.60
CA LEU A 18 1.94 2.66 -2.00
C LEU A 18 2.98 1.56 -2.23
N LEU A 19 2.60 0.27 -2.09
CA LEU A 19 3.51 -0.85 -2.30
C LEU A 19 3.95 -0.94 -3.76
N HIS A 20 3.00 -0.85 -4.68
CA HIS A 20 3.32 -0.88 -6.11
C HIS A 20 4.13 0.33 -6.54
N PHE A 21 3.88 1.49 -5.98
CA PHE A 21 4.70 2.69 -6.22
C PHE A 21 6.15 2.49 -5.79
N HIS A 22 6.40 1.91 -4.61
CA HIS A 22 7.76 1.62 -4.15
C HIS A 22 8.47 0.60 -5.05
N ASN A 23 7.75 -0.38 -5.56
CA ASN A 23 8.31 -1.42 -6.44
C ASN A 23 8.50 -0.96 -7.89
N HIS A 24 7.70 0.01 -8.36
CA HIS A 24 7.70 0.44 -9.76
C HIS A 24 7.45 1.94 -9.89
N ASN A 25 8.52 2.72 -9.84
CA ASN A 25 8.51 4.16 -10.04
C ASN A 25 9.53 4.58 -11.11
N PRO A 26 9.28 4.25 -12.40
CA PRO A 26 10.22 4.52 -13.48
C PRO A 26 10.46 6.01 -13.71
N GLN A 27 9.52 6.86 -13.34
CA GLN A 27 9.60 8.31 -13.48
C GLN A 27 10.32 8.99 -12.31
N ARG A 28 10.67 8.23 -11.26
CA ARG A 28 11.31 8.74 -10.04
C ARG A 28 10.56 9.93 -9.42
N SER A 29 9.23 9.94 -9.52
CA SER A 29 8.37 10.93 -8.87
C SER A 29 8.37 10.73 -7.36
N THR A 30 8.04 11.78 -6.61
CA THR A 30 7.78 11.64 -5.18
C THR A 30 6.43 10.91 -4.95
N ALA A 31 6.28 10.27 -3.80
CA ALA A 31 5.00 9.63 -3.46
C ALA A 31 3.87 10.67 -3.39
N SER A 32 4.15 11.88 -2.90
CA SER A 32 3.17 12.97 -2.83
C SER A 32 2.72 13.45 -4.20
N ASP A 33 3.62 13.54 -5.19
CA ASP A 33 3.26 13.95 -6.55
C ASP A 33 2.44 12.88 -7.26
N ALA A 34 2.83 11.62 -7.12
CA ALA A 34 2.09 10.50 -7.70
C ALA A 34 0.71 10.36 -7.05
N LEU A 35 0.63 10.51 -5.73
CA LEU A 35 -0.63 10.53 -4.98
C LEU A 35 -1.52 11.68 -5.45
N ARG A 36 -1.01 12.92 -5.51
CA ARG A 36 -1.74 14.08 -6.02
C ARG A 36 -2.37 13.78 -7.38
N THR A 37 -1.57 13.25 -8.29
CA THR A 37 -2.01 12.89 -9.63
C THR A 37 -3.16 11.89 -9.61
N ALA A 38 -3.10 10.88 -8.77
CA ALA A 38 -4.19 9.90 -8.63
C ALA A 38 -5.44 10.52 -8.01
N LEU A 39 -5.29 11.33 -6.94
CA LEU A 39 -6.41 11.99 -6.26
C LEU A 39 -7.15 12.97 -7.19
N ASP A 40 -6.44 13.65 -8.09
CA ASP A 40 -7.02 14.61 -9.04
C ASP A 40 -7.88 13.94 -10.12
N THR A 41 -7.79 12.63 -10.31
CA THR A 41 -8.69 11.87 -11.20
C THR A 41 -10.09 11.63 -10.61
N TRP A 42 -10.27 11.92 -9.31
CA TRP A 42 -11.53 11.71 -8.61
C TRP A 42 -12.37 12.99 -8.58
N PRO A 43 -13.70 12.90 -8.76
CA PRO A 43 -14.59 14.04 -8.60
C PRO A 43 -14.44 14.71 -7.23
N ARG A 44 -14.67 16.01 -7.17
CA ARG A 44 -14.46 16.78 -5.91
C ARG A 44 -15.46 16.44 -4.82
N ASP A 45 -16.63 15.94 -5.17
CA ASP A 45 -17.70 15.48 -4.27
C ASP A 45 -17.54 14.03 -3.77
N GLN A 46 -16.44 13.36 -4.16
CA GLN A 46 -16.18 11.97 -3.75
C GLN A 46 -14.83 11.88 -3.04
N THR A 47 -14.78 11.10 -1.96
CA THR A 47 -13.54 10.78 -1.27
C THR A 47 -12.75 9.76 -2.07
N PRO A 48 -11.53 10.08 -2.52
CA PRO A 48 -10.67 9.13 -3.19
C PRO A 48 -10.26 7.97 -2.29
N LYS A 49 -9.89 6.85 -2.89
CA LYS A 49 -9.33 5.70 -2.20
C LYS A 49 -7.91 5.45 -2.66
N ILE A 50 -7.08 5.00 -1.73
CA ILE A 50 -5.73 4.51 -2.01
C ILE A 50 -5.56 3.13 -1.40
N HIS A 51 -4.57 2.37 -1.90
CA HIS A 51 -4.13 1.14 -1.29
C HIS A 51 -2.82 1.37 -0.54
N ALA A 52 -2.71 0.81 0.65
CA ALA A 52 -1.49 0.81 1.44
C ALA A 52 -1.20 -0.59 1.96
N SER A 53 0.04 -1.01 1.80
CA SER A 53 0.57 -2.25 2.34
C SER A 53 2.08 -2.18 2.39
N SER A 54 2.70 -3.12 3.11
CA SER A 54 4.15 -3.26 3.16
C SER A 54 4.60 -4.54 2.48
N PRO A 55 5.82 -4.57 1.92
CA PRO A 55 6.35 -5.75 1.27
C PRO A 55 6.55 -6.89 2.29
N ARG A 56 6.30 -8.11 1.85
CA ARG A 56 6.58 -9.28 2.70
C ARG A 56 8.07 -9.49 2.82
N THR A 57 8.57 -9.49 4.06
CA THR A 57 9.97 -9.73 4.40
C THR A 57 10.22 -11.13 4.94
N ALA A 58 9.17 -11.86 5.36
CA ALA A 58 9.28 -13.20 5.90
C ALA A 58 9.48 -14.25 4.81
N MET A 59 10.32 -15.26 5.10
CA MET A 59 10.39 -16.48 4.30
C MET A 59 9.08 -17.27 4.44
N GLN A 60 8.68 -17.93 3.36
CA GLN A 60 7.52 -18.81 3.35
C GLN A 60 7.96 -20.26 3.19
N ILE A 61 7.44 -21.13 4.03
CA ILE A 61 7.66 -22.58 3.90
C ILE A 61 6.37 -23.19 3.36
N THR A 62 6.46 -23.81 2.19
CA THR A 62 5.35 -24.56 1.58
C THR A 62 5.67 -26.04 1.55
N GLN A 63 4.62 -26.88 1.52
CA GLN A 63 4.76 -28.33 1.34
C GLN A 63 4.55 -28.67 -0.13
N GLU A 64 5.64 -28.89 -0.87
CA GLU A 64 5.59 -29.14 -2.32
C GLU A 64 5.93 -30.58 -2.66
N ARG A 65 5.32 -31.07 -3.73
CA ARG A 65 5.64 -32.38 -4.26
C ARG A 65 6.79 -32.24 -5.27
N PRO A 66 7.86 -33.05 -5.16
CA PRO A 66 8.95 -33.02 -6.14
C PRO A 66 8.46 -33.30 -7.55
N PRO A 67 9.13 -32.81 -8.62
CA PRO A 67 8.74 -33.01 -10.01
C PRO A 67 8.58 -34.47 -10.41
N GLY A 68 9.31 -35.39 -9.80
CA GLY A 68 9.23 -36.84 -10.03
C GLY A 68 8.14 -37.57 -9.23
N GLY A 69 7.27 -36.84 -8.51
CA GLY A 69 6.26 -37.42 -7.61
C GLY A 69 6.86 -37.70 -6.22
N GLY A 70 6.12 -38.46 -5.38
CA GLY A 70 6.56 -38.82 -4.03
C GLY A 70 5.90 -37.99 -2.93
N ARG A 71 6.46 -38.08 -1.70
CA ARG A 71 5.96 -37.35 -0.52
C ARG A 71 6.25 -35.87 -0.64
N LYS A 72 5.31 -35.02 -0.18
CA LYS A 72 5.54 -33.59 -0.06
C LYS A 72 6.74 -33.30 0.87
N VAL A 73 7.57 -32.38 0.47
CA VAL A 73 8.74 -31.89 1.22
C VAL A 73 8.63 -30.40 1.48
N PRO A 74 9.16 -29.89 2.59
CA PRO A 74 9.17 -28.46 2.83
C PRO A 74 10.10 -27.76 1.84
N VAL A 75 9.59 -26.71 1.19
CA VAL A 75 10.35 -25.81 0.30
C VAL A 75 10.32 -24.43 0.89
N VAL A 76 11.50 -23.81 1.03
CA VAL A 76 11.65 -22.45 1.55
C VAL A 76 11.66 -21.49 0.38
N HIS A 77 10.73 -20.54 0.39
CA HIS A 77 10.66 -19.45 -0.60
C HIS A 77 11.16 -18.14 0.02
N PRO A 78 12.03 -17.41 -0.68
CA PRO A 78 12.48 -16.10 -0.21
C PRO A 78 11.32 -15.10 -0.19
N PRO A 79 11.46 -13.99 0.54
CA PRO A 79 10.52 -12.89 0.48
C PRO A 79 10.34 -12.36 -0.95
N ARG A 80 9.13 -11.92 -1.27
CA ARG A 80 8.82 -11.26 -2.55
C ARG A 80 8.32 -9.85 -2.24
N TRP A 81 9.07 -8.84 -2.65
CA TRP A 81 8.78 -7.43 -2.40
C TRP A 81 7.43 -6.95 -2.94
N THR A 82 6.88 -7.65 -3.94
CA THR A 82 5.56 -7.37 -4.52
C THR A 82 4.40 -8.08 -3.81
N GLN A 83 4.67 -8.85 -2.75
CA GLN A 83 3.64 -9.52 -1.97
C GLN A 83 3.40 -8.78 -0.65
N HIS A 84 2.13 -8.70 -0.26
CA HIS A 84 1.72 -8.07 0.99
C HIS A 84 2.23 -8.84 2.21
N SER A 85 2.70 -8.12 3.21
CA SER A 85 3.05 -8.63 4.54
C SER A 85 1.79 -8.98 5.36
N ASP A 86 2.00 -9.62 6.50
CA ASP A 86 0.92 -9.88 7.44
C ASP A 86 0.46 -8.59 8.15
N TYR A 87 1.40 -7.68 8.43
CA TYR A 87 1.17 -6.38 9.06
C TYR A 87 1.84 -5.28 8.24
N ALA A 88 1.26 -4.09 8.26
CA ALA A 88 1.90 -2.92 7.67
C ALA A 88 3.08 -2.45 8.52
N ASP A 89 4.11 -1.90 7.86
CA ASP A 89 5.15 -1.12 8.53
C ASP A 89 4.56 0.24 8.93
N PRO A 90 4.41 0.53 10.23
CA PRO A 90 3.79 1.77 10.65
C PRO A 90 4.64 3.00 10.29
N PHE A 91 5.97 2.88 10.28
CA PHE A 91 6.85 4.02 10.01
C PHE A 91 6.84 4.45 8.56
N ASP A 92 6.73 3.50 7.63
CA ASP A 92 6.56 3.80 6.20
C ASP A 92 5.22 4.54 5.97
N LEU A 93 4.13 4.03 6.55
CA LEU A 93 2.83 4.68 6.43
C LEU A 93 2.78 6.04 7.13
N ILE A 94 3.36 6.19 8.32
CA ILE A 94 3.46 7.47 9.04
C ILE A 94 4.20 8.51 8.19
N GLY A 95 5.35 8.12 7.62
CA GLY A 95 6.12 8.99 6.74
C GLY A 95 5.31 9.43 5.52
N PHE A 96 4.59 8.51 4.91
CA PHE A 96 3.72 8.79 3.77
C PHE A 96 2.56 9.73 4.13
N LEU A 97 1.84 9.49 5.25
CA LEU A 97 0.73 10.33 5.69
C LEU A 97 1.19 11.75 6.06
N ARG A 98 2.34 11.88 6.73
CA ARG A 98 2.94 13.19 7.01
C ARG A 98 3.27 13.94 5.74
N ALA A 99 3.90 13.27 4.78
CA ALA A 99 4.23 13.88 3.48
C ALA A 99 2.97 14.31 2.71
N ALA A 100 1.90 13.53 2.76
CA ALA A 100 0.61 13.88 2.16
C ALA A 100 -0.03 15.11 2.83
N ARG A 101 -0.04 15.15 4.17
CA ARG A 101 -0.52 16.29 4.96
C ARG A 101 0.28 17.56 4.65
N ASP A 102 1.60 17.47 4.71
CA ASP A 102 2.51 18.61 4.53
C ASP A 102 2.45 19.16 3.09
N ALA A 103 2.15 18.30 2.12
CA ALA A 103 1.87 18.69 0.73
C ALA A 103 0.45 19.28 0.54
N GLY A 104 -0.37 19.36 1.58
CA GLY A 104 -1.74 19.89 1.52
C GLY A 104 -2.66 19.10 0.61
N LEU A 105 -2.50 17.77 0.57
CA LEU A 105 -3.35 16.92 -0.26
C LEU A 105 -4.76 16.81 0.33
N ARG A 106 -5.75 16.65 -0.58
CA ARG A 106 -7.14 16.46 -0.15
C ARG A 106 -7.30 15.15 0.64
N PRO A 107 -8.30 15.05 1.54
CA PRO A 107 -8.61 13.82 2.27
C PRO A 107 -8.85 12.63 1.34
N PHE A 108 -8.47 11.44 1.79
CA PHE A 108 -8.65 10.18 1.09
C PHE A 108 -8.82 9.02 2.08
N ASP A 109 -9.49 7.96 1.63
CA ASP A 109 -9.62 6.71 2.38
C ASP A 109 -8.41 5.82 2.10
N VAL A 110 -7.95 5.09 3.12
CA VAL A 110 -6.88 4.09 3.00
C VAL A 110 -7.47 2.70 3.09
N MET A 111 -7.36 1.93 2.02
CA MET A 111 -7.62 0.49 2.03
C MET A 111 -6.33 -0.23 2.40
N LEU A 112 -6.32 -0.79 3.60
CA LEU A 112 -5.16 -1.54 4.09
C LEU A 112 -5.17 -2.97 3.54
N GLU A 113 -4.13 -3.30 2.75
CA GLU A 113 -3.99 -4.62 2.13
C GLU A 113 -2.94 -5.46 2.85
N VAL A 114 -3.29 -5.95 4.04
CA VAL A 114 -2.43 -6.85 4.84
C VAL A 114 -3.11 -8.20 5.04
N LYS A 115 -2.31 -9.27 5.19
CA LYS A 115 -2.84 -10.63 5.27
C LYS A 115 -3.56 -10.92 6.58
N SER A 116 -3.16 -10.26 7.68
CA SER A 116 -3.82 -10.36 8.98
C SER A 116 -5.13 -9.57 9.07
N LYS A 117 -5.59 -8.96 7.96
CA LYS A 117 -6.90 -8.29 7.83
C LYS A 117 -7.20 -7.36 9.02
N GLU A 118 -8.30 -7.62 9.75
CA GLU A 118 -8.75 -6.80 10.88
C GLU A 118 -7.70 -6.68 11.98
N LEU A 119 -6.94 -7.75 12.25
CA LEU A 119 -5.85 -7.71 13.24
C LEU A 119 -4.74 -6.77 12.79
N GLY A 120 -4.43 -6.74 11.50
CA GLY A 120 -3.48 -5.80 10.93
C GLY A 120 -3.94 -4.35 11.07
N LEU A 121 -5.22 -4.08 10.86
CA LEU A 121 -5.81 -2.76 11.05
C LEU A 121 -5.76 -2.31 12.52
N LEU A 122 -6.18 -3.17 13.45
CA LEU A 122 -6.15 -2.86 14.89
C LEU A 122 -4.73 -2.54 15.36
N ARG A 123 -3.77 -3.37 14.96
CA ARG A 123 -2.35 -3.15 15.28
C ARG A 123 -1.83 -1.84 14.71
N LEU A 124 -2.15 -1.55 13.44
CA LEU A 124 -1.72 -0.30 12.81
C LEU A 124 -2.30 0.93 13.53
N ARG A 125 -3.57 0.87 13.98
CA ARG A 125 -4.19 1.96 14.75
C ARG A 125 -3.46 2.20 16.07
N GLU A 126 -3.08 1.15 16.79
CA GLU A 126 -2.29 1.25 18.03
C GLU A 126 -0.91 1.88 17.75
N ASP A 127 -0.25 1.44 16.68
CA ASP A 127 1.06 1.95 16.29
C ASP A 127 0.98 3.43 15.85
N LEU A 128 -0.05 3.83 15.09
CA LEU A 128 -0.29 5.23 14.72
C LEU A 128 -0.52 6.12 15.96
N ALA A 129 -1.38 5.69 16.88
CA ALA A 129 -1.64 6.43 18.11
C ALA A 129 -0.36 6.60 18.97
N ARG A 130 0.50 5.58 18.98
CA ARG A 130 1.74 5.58 19.75
C ARG A 130 2.85 6.42 19.13
N PHE A 131 3.06 6.29 17.82
CA PHE A 131 4.25 6.82 17.12
C PHE A 131 3.97 8.06 16.28
N ALA A 132 2.71 8.40 16.08
CA ALA A 132 2.29 9.55 15.30
C ALA A 132 1.09 10.29 15.89
N PRO A 133 1.17 10.74 17.19
CA PRO A 133 0.08 11.49 17.81
C PRO A 133 -0.22 12.81 17.07
N ASP A 134 0.75 13.33 16.31
CA ASP A 134 0.58 14.51 15.45
C ASP A 134 -0.34 14.27 14.24
N LEU A 135 -0.68 13.02 13.95
CA LEU A 135 -1.66 12.63 12.94
C LEU A 135 -3.04 12.34 13.54
N GLU A 136 -3.23 12.51 14.85
CA GLU A 136 -4.55 12.36 15.47
C GLU A 136 -5.54 13.34 14.84
N GLY A 137 -6.72 12.84 14.42
CA GLY A 137 -7.69 13.62 13.67
C GLY A 137 -7.48 13.66 12.14
N VAL A 138 -6.36 13.15 11.64
CA VAL A 138 -6.14 12.95 10.19
C VAL A 138 -6.73 11.62 9.72
N TRP A 139 -6.90 10.66 10.62
CA TRP A 139 -7.48 9.34 10.36
C TRP A 139 -8.58 9.02 11.39
N HIS A 140 -9.62 8.29 10.96
CA HIS A 140 -10.79 7.92 11.78
C HIS A 140 -11.02 6.41 11.79
#